data_520743d205cff9e778c066aca6a9cd00
#
_entry.id   520743d205cff9e778c066aca6a9cd00
#
_cell.length_a   1.000
_cell.length_b   1.000
_cell.length_c   1.000
_cell.angle_alpha   90.00
_cell.angle_beta   90.00
_cell.angle_gamma   90.00
#
_symmetry.space_group_name_H-M   'P 1'
#
loop_
_entity.id
_entity.type
_entity.pdbx_description
1 polymer ?
#
loop_
_entity_poly.entity_id
_entity_poly.type
_entity_poly.pdbx_seq_one_letter_code
_entity_poly.pdbx_strand_id
1 'polypeptide(L)'
;VAARKVFPCWFGSALRLESVEEFLVSAAELMKARSYGSEFGARVFKISRDAQGARLTWLKVTGGTLKVKTPLSYTAGETQYAEKADQLRRYSGQKYQTLNEAAAGTVVAVTGLAHTYAGLGLGAEQQGSQPVLEPVLTYRLSLPDGGDVHTVLPRLRELEEEDPMLRIVWDKRHGEIHVQLMGKIQLEVLTAYIAERCGLTVSFDEGSVVYRETIANSVLGLGHFEPLRHYAEVQLLLQPLPRGSGVRFASDVPTDLLDLNWQRLIRSHIFEREHCGVLTGSPVTDISFTLVAGRAHLKHTEGGDFRQATYRAIRQGLMQAESVLLEPHYDFCLEVPAECVGRAMTDLQNMGGSVDAPASDGETTVLTGHAPFAGLRDYFTAVAAYTHGRGRLACTVHGYEPCRE
;
A
#
# COMPACT_ATOMS: atom_id res chain seq x y z
N VAL A 1 -30.63 4.07 -20.61
CA VAL A 1 -30.13 4.10 -19.24
C VAL A 1 -29.31 2.86 -18.94
N ALA A 2 -29.89 1.64 -19.04
CA ALA A 2 -29.18 0.37 -18.70
C ALA A 2 -27.87 0.16 -19.49
N ALA A 3 -27.76 0.63 -20.72
CA ALA A 3 -26.53 0.59 -21.54
C ALA A 3 -25.58 1.76 -21.28
N ARG A 4 -25.83 2.60 -20.27
CA ARG A 4 -25.04 3.79 -19.90
C ARG A 4 -24.88 4.83 -21.02
N LYS A 5 -25.81 4.87 -21.98
CA LYS A 5 -25.82 5.86 -23.08
C LYS A 5 -26.67 7.10 -22.76
N VAL A 6 -27.55 7.00 -21.77
CA VAL A 6 -28.44 8.08 -21.30
C VAL A 6 -28.40 8.08 -19.78
N PHE A 7 -28.25 9.26 -19.19
CA PHE A 7 -28.22 9.49 -17.75
C PHE A 7 -29.44 10.30 -17.34
N PRO A 8 -30.41 9.72 -16.59
CA PRO A 8 -31.55 10.48 -16.10
C PRO A 8 -31.11 11.47 -15.02
N CYS A 9 -31.74 12.64 -14.99
CA CYS A 9 -31.50 13.66 -13.99
C CYS A 9 -32.80 13.97 -13.24
N TRP A 10 -32.70 14.14 -11.91
CA TRP A 10 -33.78 14.59 -11.05
C TRP A 10 -33.37 15.89 -10.38
N PHE A 11 -34.31 16.80 -10.26
CA PHE A 11 -34.12 18.05 -9.55
C PHE A 11 -34.89 17.98 -8.24
N GLY A 12 -34.26 18.32 -7.16
CA GLY A 12 -34.88 18.27 -5.84
C GLY A 12 -34.03 18.94 -4.76
N SER A 13 -34.54 18.98 -3.54
CA SER A 13 -33.87 19.51 -2.37
C SER A 13 -33.78 18.42 -1.30
N ALA A 14 -32.58 17.86 -1.11
CA ALA A 14 -32.34 16.86 -0.07
C ALA A 14 -32.64 17.39 1.34
N LEU A 15 -32.34 18.66 1.60
CA LEU A 15 -32.61 19.31 2.90
C LEU A 15 -34.14 19.42 3.19
N ARG A 16 -34.95 19.67 2.15
CA ARG A 16 -36.41 19.80 2.27
C ARG A 16 -37.16 18.51 1.95
N LEU A 17 -36.45 17.45 1.58
CA LEU A 17 -36.98 16.16 1.11
C LEU A 17 -37.87 16.30 -0.15
N GLU A 18 -37.75 17.40 -0.91
CA GLU A 18 -38.49 17.59 -2.15
C GLU A 18 -37.92 16.69 -3.24
N SER A 19 -38.78 15.92 -3.92
CA SER A 19 -38.47 14.94 -4.99
C SER A 19 -37.50 13.82 -4.62
N VAL A 20 -37.20 13.59 -3.34
CA VAL A 20 -36.31 12.52 -2.88
C VAL A 20 -36.98 11.15 -3.05
N GLU A 21 -38.28 11.03 -2.70
CA GLU A 21 -39.02 9.78 -2.85
C GLU A 21 -39.17 9.38 -4.32
N GLU A 22 -39.50 10.31 -5.21
CA GLU A 22 -39.57 10.09 -6.65
C GLU A 22 -38.23 9.64 -7.23
N PHE A 23 -37.12 10.25 -6.77
CA PHE A 23 -35.78 9.84 -7.15
C PHE A 23 -35.49 8.41 -6.71
N LEU A 24 -35.83 8.02 -5.46
CA LEU A 24 -35.56 6.68 -4.94
C LEU A 24 -36.38 5.60 -5.69
N VAL A 25 -37.65 5.86 -5.97
CA VAL A 25 -38.49 4.96 -6.74
C VAL A 25 -37.95 4.78 -8.16
N SER A 26 -37.66 5.88 -8.85
CA SER A 26 -37.12 5.85 -10.21
C SER A 26 -35.74 5.19 -10.27
N ALA A 27 -34.89 5.42 -9.26
CA ALA A 27 -33.58 4.77 -9.17
C ALA A 27 -33.72 3.25 -8.98
N ALA A 28 -34.67 2.80 -8.16
CA ALA A 28 -34.93 1.38 -7.95
C ALA A 28 -35.42 0.68 -9.23
N GLU A 29 -36.29 1.33 -10.02
CA GLU A 29 -36.78 0.82 -11.30
C GLU A 29 -35.69 0.76 -12.39
N LEU A 30 -34.78 1.75 -12.42
CA LEU A 30 -33.76 1.86 -13.45
C LEU A 30 -32.50 1.02 -13.16
N MET A 31 -32.28 0.64 -11.90
CA MET A 31 -31.16 -0.19 -11.51
C MET A 31 -31.42 -1.66 -11.78
N LYS A 32 -30.52 -2.29 -12.54
CA LYS A 32 -30.56 -3.75 -12.74
C LYS A 32 -30.08 -4.45 -11.47
N ALA A 33 -30.89 -5.38 -10.97
CA ALA A 33 -30.41 -6.33 -9.96
C ALA A 33 -29.25 -7.15 -10.53
N ARG A 34 -28.17 -7.27 -9.78
CA ARG A 34 -27.02 -8.08 -10.17
C ARG A 34 -27.34 -9.55 -9.91
N SER A 35 -27.11 -10.40 -10.90
CA SER A 35 -27.14 -11.86 -10.70
C SER A 35 -25.82 -12.32 -10.05
N TYR A 36 -25.94 -13.23 -9.10
CA TYR A 36 -24.81 -13.80 -8.39
C TYR A 36 -24.72 -15.30 -8.64
N GLY A 37 -23.49 -15.84 -8.64
CA GLY A 37 -23.26 -17.27 -8.73
C GLY A 37 -23.74 -18.04 -7.48
N SER A 38 -23.89 -19.35 -7.61
CA SER A 38 -24.29 -20.24 -6.51
C SER A 38 -23.14 -20.62 -5.58
N GLU A 39 -21.90 -20.55 -6.06
CA GLU A 39 -20.69 -20.83 -5.28
C GLU A 39 -20.39 -19.67 -4.33
N PHE A 40 -19.95 -19.99 -3.11
CA PHE A 40 -19.61 -18.96 -2.13
C PHE A 40 -18.42 -18.11 -2.61
N GLY A 41 -18.63 -16.81 -2.63
CA GLY A 41 -17.61 -15.81 -2.86
C GLY A 41 -17.88 -14.57 -2.03
N ALA A 42 -16.84 -13.91 -1.54
CA ALA A 42 -16.96 -12.64 -0.84
C ALA A 42 -15.70 -11.79 -1.04
N ARG A 43 -15.88 -10.47 -1.02
CA ARG A 43 -14.77 -9.51 -1.08
C ARG A 43 -14.72 -8.67 0.19
N VAL A 44 -13.56 -8.71 0.84
CA VAL A 44 -13.26 -7.83 1.97
C VAL A 44 -12.94 -6.44 1.42
N PHE A 45 -13.56 -5.40 1.95
CA PHE A 45 -13.32 -4.02 1.49
C PHE A 45 -12.92 -3.06 2.60
N LYS A 46 -13.07 -3.46 3.87
CA LYS A 46 -12.69 -2.63 5.02
C LYS A 46 -12.40 -3.51 6.24
N ILE A 47 -11.46 -3.06 7.06
CA ILE A 47 -11.25 -3.53 8.42
C ILE A 47 -11.60 -2.37 9.36
N SER A 48 -12.22 -2.67 10.50
CA SER A 48 -12.45 -1.69 11.57
C SER A 48 -12.55 -2.40 12.92
N ARG A 49 -12.66 -1.65 14.00
CA ARG A 49 -12.94 -2.17 15.34
C ARG A 49 -14.26 -1.60 15.87
N ASP A 50 -14.99 -2.37 16.66
CA ASP A 50 -16.18 -1.89 17.34
C ASP A 50 -15.80 -1.12 18.63
N ALA A 51 -16.80 -0.59 19.33
CA ALA A 51 -16.60 0.18 20.57
C ALA A 51 -15.95 -0.64 21.70
N GLN A 52 -15.97 -1.96 21.61
CA GLN A 52 -15.33 -2.89 22.56
C GLN A 52 -13.92 -3.34 22.08
N GLY A 53 -13.44 -2.80 20.95
CA GLY A 53 -12.15 -3.15 20.36
C GLY A 53 -12.15 -4.44 19.53
N ALA A 54 -13.29 -5.11 19.35
CA ALA A 54 -13.37 -6.33 18.54
C ALA A 54 -13.16 -6.00 17.07
N ARG A 55 -12.25 -6.77 16.42
CA ARG A 55 -11.94 -6.62 14.99
C ARG A 55 -13.12 -7.03 14.12
N LEU A 56 -13.49 -6.18 13.19
CA LEU A 56 -14.56 -6.35 12.23
C LEU A 56 -13.99 -6.42 10.81
N THR A 57 -14.20 -7.53 10.13
CA THR A 57 -13.92 -7.69 8.71
C THR A 57 -15.19 -7.38 7.91
N TRP A 58 -15.21 -6.26 7.22
CA TRP A 58 -16.31 -5.86 6.37
C TRP A 58 -16.17 -6.48 4.99
N LEU A 59 -17.17 -7.25 4.61
CA LEU A 59 -17.18 -7.92 3.32
C LEU A 59 -18.54 -7.82 2.63
N LYS A 60 -18.51 -7.89 1.32
CA LYS A 60 -19.67 -8.08 0.48
C LYS A 60 -19.68 -9.52 -0.02
N VAL A 61 -20.76 -10.24 0.22
CA VAL A 61 -20.95 -11.58 -0.35
C VAL A 61 -21.24 -11.43 -1.84
N THR A 62 -20.40 -12.02 -2.70
CA THR A 62 -20.45 -11.90 -4.17
C THR A 62 -20.94 -13.16 -4.85
N GLY A 63 -21.19 -14.24 -4.09
CA GLY A 63 -21.73 -15.51 -4.56
C GLY A 63 -22.19 -16.38 -3.40
N GLY A 64 -23.14 -17.25 -3.64
CA GLY A 64 -23.65 -18.21 -2.65
C GLY A 64 -24.18 -17.58 -1.37
N THR A 65 -23.84 -18.20 -0.24
CA THR A 65 -24.29 -17.78 1.10
C THR A 65 -23.20 -18.05 2.12
N LEU A 66 -22.90 -17.06 2.98
CA LEU A 66 -22.02 -17.19 4.12
C LEU A 66 -22.84 -17.51 5.37
N LYS A 67 -22.53 -18.59 6.08
CA LYS A 67 -23.17 -18.96 7.35
C LYS A 67 -22.23 -18.72 8.53
N VAL A 68 -22.81 -18.49 9.70
CA VAL A 68 -22.08 -18.42 10.97
C VAL A 68 -21.33 -19.75 11.21
N LYS A 69 -20.13 -19.65 11.77
CA LYS A 69 -19.20 -20.78 12.05
C LYS A 69 -18.66 -21.48 10.79
N THR A 70 -18.90 -20.95 9.59
CA THR A 70 -18.27 -21.46 8.38
C THR A 70 -16.76 -21.29 8.45
N PRO A 71 -15.97 -22.37 8.24
CA PRO A 71 -14.53 -22.27 8.09
C PRO A 71 -14.22 -21.60 6.74
N LEU A 72 -13.36 -20.60 6.77
CA LEU A 72 -12.90 -19.86 5.59
C LEU A 72 -11.40 -20.09 5.44
N SER A 73 -10.99 -20.63 4.29
CA SER A 73 -9.58 -20.78 3.95
C SER A 73 -9.19 -19.73 2.91
N TYR A 74 -8.09 -19.03 3.15
CA TYR A 74 -7.59 -17.98 2.26
C TYR A 74 -6.08 -17.80 2.44
N THR A 75 -5.43 -17.14 1.48
CA THR A 75 -4.01 -16.83 1.53
C THR A 75 -3.83 -15.33 1.77
N ALA A 76 -3.06 -14.98 2.80
CA ALA A 76 -2.64 -13.60 3.05
C ALA A 76 -1.11 -13.53 3.02
N GLY A 77 -0.57 -12.78 2.06
CA GLY A 77 0.85 -12.86 1.73
C GLY A 77 1.21 -14.26 1.22
N GLU A 78 2.22 -14.89 1.83
CA GLU A 78 2.63 -16.27 1.52
C GLU A 78 2.03 -17.32 2.47
N THR A 79 1.24 -16.89 3.46
CA THR A 79 0.70 -17.79 4.49
C THR A 79 -0.76 -18.12 4.21
N GLN A 80 -1.08 -19.42 4.29
CA GLN A 80 -2.45 -19.91 4.21
C GLN A 80 -3.07 -19.93 5.61
N TYR A 81 -4.25 -19.34 5.75
CA TYR A 81 -5.03 -19.29 6.98
C TYR A 81 -6.32 -20.06 6.85
N ALA A 82 -6.78 -20.64 7.94
CA ALA A 82 -8.08 -21.27 8.09
C ALA A 82 -8.74 -20.74 9.36
N GLU A 83 -9.71 -19.84 9.20
CA GLU A 83 -10.38 -19.13 10.29
C GLU A 83 -11.89 -19.33 10.19
N LYS A 84 -12.63 -19.05 11.26
CA LYS A 84 -14.09 -19.20 11.29
C LYS A 84 -14.79 -17.86 11.39
N ALA A 85 -15.86 -17.69 10.62
CA ALA A 85 -16.77 -16.56 10.74
C ALA A 85 -17.61 -16.71 12.02
N ASP A 86 -17.21 -16.05 13.12
CA ASP A 86 -17.87 -16.24 14.42
C ASP A 86 -19.26 -15.61 14.49
N GLN A 87 -19.41 -14.37 14.07
CA GLN A 87 -20.66 -13.66 13.98
C GLN A 87 -20.75 -12.90 12.65
N LEU A 88 -21.97 -12.82 12.12
CA LEU A 88 -22.30 -11.97 10.98
C LEU A 88 -23.17 -10.84 11.48
N ARG A 89 -22.74 -9.58 11.31
CA ARG A 89 -23.42 -8.39 11.76
C ARG A 89 -23.82 -7.51 10.57
N ARG A 90 -25.09 -7.21 10.42
CA ARG A 90 -25.59 -6.24 9.46
C ARG A 90 -25.83 -4.92 10.18
N TYR A 91 -25.06 -3.90 9.83
CA TYR A 91 -25.13 -2.58 10.43
C TYR A 91 -26.17 -1.70 9.73
N SER A 92 -26.85 -0.86 10.55
CA SER A 92 -27.65 0.27 10.12
C SER A 92 -27.30 1.46 11.01
N GLY A 93 -26.47 2.36 10.52
CA GLY A 93 -25.80 3.38 11.35
C GLY A 93 -24.90 2.71 12.42
N GLN A 94 -25.07 3.11 13.67
CA GLN A 94 -24.28 2.55 14.79
C GLN A 94 -24.85 1.23 15.34
N LYS A 95 -26.07 0.86 14.98
CA LYS A 95 -26.72 -0.35 15.45
C LYS A 95 -26.52 -1.49 14.46
N TYR A 96 -26.44 -2.70 14.97
CA TYR A 96 -26.36 -3.90 14.12
C TYR A 96 -27.36 -4.98 14.52
N GLN A 97 -27.69 -5.80 13.55
CA GLN A 97 -28.45 -7.02 13.72
C GLN A 97 -27.54 -8.22 13.44
N THR A 98 -27.52 -9.20 14.34
CA THR A 98 -26.82 -10.46 14.12
C THR A 98 -27.60 -11.33 13.14
N LEU A 99 -26.91 -11.90 12.15
CA LEU A 99 -27.49 -12.80 11.16
C LEU A 99 -26.94 -14.21 11.35
N ASN A 100 -27.74 -15.23 11.05
CA ASN A 100 -27.27 -16.62 10.98
C ASN A 100 -26.61 -16.92 9.64
N GLU A 101 -27.06 -16.23 8.57
CA GLU A 101 -26.51 -16.35 7.22
C GLU A 101 -26.64 -15.03 6.45
N ALA A 102 -25.77 -14.83 5.48
CA ALA A 102 -25.75 -13.69 4.57
C ALA A 102 -25.68 -14.19 3.12
N ALA A 103 -26.74 -13.93 2.35
CA ALA A 103 -26.82 -14.27 0.95
C ALA A 103 -25.99 -13.31 0.07
N ALA A 104 -25.69 -13.73 -1.15
CA ALA A 104 -25.03 -12.91 -2.15
C ALA A 104 -25.73 -11.56 -2.35
N GLY A 105 -24.92 -10.50 -2.47
CA GLY A 105 -25.38 -9.11 -2.50
C GLY A 105 -25.40 -8.41 -1.14
N THR A 106 -25.36 -9.16 -0.03
CA THR A 106 -25.38 -8.61 1.32
C THR A 106 -23.99 -8.10 1.73
N VAL A 107 -23.97 -6.96 2.42
CA VAL A 107 -22.78 -6.42 3.10
C VAL A 107 -22.90 -6.73 4.58
N VAL A 108 -21.88 -7.35 5.14
CA VAL A 108 -21.81 -7.72 6.56
C VAL A 108 -20.44 -7.44 7.16
N ALA A 109 -20.42 -7.18 8.46
CA ALA A 109 -19.21 -7.21 9.26
C ALA A 109 -19.09 -8.58 9.95
N VAL A 110 -17.94 -9.20 9.84
CA VAL A 110 -17.66 -10.55 10.35
C VAL A 110 -16.63 -10.45 11.47
N THR A 111 -16.87 -11.15 12.57
CA THR A 111 -15.88 -11.35 13.64
C THR A 111 -15.23 -12.73 13.53
N GLY A 112 -14.05 -12.92 14.15
CA GLY A 112 -13.32 -14.19 14.14
C GLY A 112 -12.30 -14.37 13.00
N LEU A 113 -12.14 -13.33 12.15
CA LEU A 113 -11.14 -13.31 11.08
C LEU A 113 -10.02 -12.35 11.44
N ALA A 114 -8.84 -12.85 11.79
CA ALA A 114 -7.72 -12.05 12.29
C ALA A 114 -6.75 -11.57 11.18
N HIS A 115 -6.61 -12.32 10.09
CA HIS A 115 -5.57 -12.09 9.08
C HIS A 115 -6.13 -11.57 7.73
N THR A 116 -7.41 -11.23 7.68
CA THR A 116 -8.02 -10.61 6.49
C THR A 116 -7.55 -9.17 6.32
N TYR A 117 -7.57 -8.66 5.08
CA TYR A 117 -7.23 -7.27 4.75
C TYR A 117 -8.16 -6.74 3.65
N ALA A 118 -8.23 -5.43 3.51
CA ALA A 118 -9.04 -4.80 2.46
C ALA A 118 -8.51 -5.17 1.06
N GLY A 119 -9.38 -5.66 0.19
CA GLY A 119 -9.05 -6.18 -1.15
C GLY A 119 -8.96 -7.70 -1.23
N LEU A 120 -8.95 -8.42 -0.09
CA LEU A 120 -8.90 -9.88 -0.08
C LEU A 120 -10.17 -10.50 -0.67
N GLY A 121 -9.99 -11.46 -1.58
CA GLY A 121 -11.05 -12.33 -2.08
C GLY A 121 -11.17 -13.61 -1.25
N LEU A 122 -12.40 -14.05 -0.97
CA LEU A 122 -12.72 -15.28 -0.25
C LEU A 122 -13.55 -16.21 -1.13
N GLY A 123 -13.32 -17.51 -1.05
CA GLY A 123 -14.00 -18.52 -1.84
C GLY A 123 -13.73 -18.37 -3.35
N ALA A 124 -14.78 -18.31 -4.16
CA ALA A 124 -14.67 -18.14 -5.61
C ALA A 124 -14.24 -16.73 -6.08
N GLU A 125 -14.15 -15.77 -5.15
CA GLU A 125 -13.73 -14.40 -5.49
C GLU A 125 -12.20 -14.34 -5.67
N GLN A 126 -11.76 -13.75 -6.78
CA GLN A 126 -10.33 -13.52 -7.00
C GLN A 126 -9.82 -12.40 -6.09
N GLN A 127 -8.53 -12.43 -5.77
CA GLN A 127 -7.90 -11.32 -5.05
C GLN A 127 -8.09 -10.03 -5.85
N GLY A 128 -8.45 -8.95 -5.15
CA GLY A 128 -8.48 -7.61 -5.72
C GLY A 128 -7.08 -7.12 -6.06
N SER A 129 -6.99 -6.14 -6.95
CA SER A 129 -5.74 -5.39 -7.14
C SER A 129 -5.34 -4.73 -5.83
N GLN A 130 -4.06 -4.73 -5.55
CA GLN A 130 -3.52 -3.92 -4.45
C GLN A 130 -3.82 -2.43 -4.69
N PRO A 131 -3.87 -1.61 -3.63
CA PRO A 131 -4.01 -0.16 -3.80
C PRO A 131 -2.94 0.35 -4.76
N VAL A 132 -3.36 1.12 -5.76
CA VAL A 132 -2.45 1.73 -6.74
C VAL A 132 -1.62 2.85 -6.09
N LEU A 133 -2.15 3.45 -5.01
CA LEU A 133 -1.52 4.54 -4.30
C LEU A 133 -0.66 3.99 -3.16
N GLU A 134 0.60 4.43 -3.10
CA GLU A 134 1.52 4.18 -2.00
C GLU A 134 1.76 5.47 -1.20
N PRO A 135 1.97 5.38 0.13
CA PRO A 135 2.36 6.54 0.92
C PRO A 135 3.68 7.13 0.45
N VAL A 136 3.72 8.43 0.25
CA VAL A 136 4.89 9.15 -0.30
C VAL A 136 5.54 10.13 0.69
N LEU A 137 4.86 10.43 1.80
CA LEU A 137 5.37 11.26 2.87
C LEU A 137 5.63 10.42 4.10
N THR A 138 6.75 10.67 4.76
CA THR A 138 7.07 10.09 6.07
C THR A 138 7.17 11.21 7.09
N TYR A 139 6.57 11.01 8.24
CA TYR A 139 6.60 11.91 9.38
C TYR A 139 7.11 11.15 10.60
N ARG A 140 7.99 11.74 11.36
CA ARG A 140 8.38 11.19 12.66
C ARG A 140 7.31 11.56 13.68
N LEU A 141 6.77 10.55 14.36
CA LEU A 141 5.83 10.71 15.43
C LEU A 141 6.59 10.88 16.76
N SER A 142 6.35 11.99 17.44
CA SER A 142 6.91 12.27 18.76
C SER A 142 5.82 12.02 19.81
N LEU A 143 6.13 11.16 20.76
CA LEU A 143 5.27 10.89 21.90
C LEU A 143 5.42 11.99 22.97
N PRO A 144 4.39 12.26 23.78
CA PRO A 144 4.52 13.13 24.94
C PRO A 144 5.49 12.55 25.97
N ASP A 145 6.02 13.40 26.86
CA ASP A 145 6.95 13.00 27.91
C ASP A 145 6.37 11.85 28.75
N GLY A 146 7.14 10.76 28.86
CA GLY A 146 6.72 9.54 29.55
C GLY A 146 5.89 8.57 28.71
N GLY A 147 5.68 8.85 27.43
CA GLY A 147 4.99 7.94 26.49
C GLY A 147 5.84 6.69 26.21
N ASP A 148 5.26 5.50 26.48
CA ASP A 148 5.91 4.22 26.19
C ASP A 148 5.61 3.74 24.77
N VAL A 149 6.65 3.68 23.95
CA VAL A 149 6.57 3.21 22.56
C VAL A 149 5.99 1.79 22.48
N HIS A 150 6.35 0.90 23.40
CA HIS A 150 5.89 -0.49 23.39
C HIS A 150 4.38 -0.61 23.61
N THR A 151 3.78 0.33 24.31
CA THR A 151 2.33 0.40 24.52
C THR A 151 1.61 1.06 23.34
N VAL A 152 2.22 2.06 22.71
CA VAL A 152 1.61 2.84 21.62
C VAL A 152 1.71 2.13 20.28
N LEU A 153 2.84 1.52 19.96
CA LEU A 153 3.10 0.88 18.66
C LEU A 153 2.05 -0.17 18.27
N PRO A 154 1.60 -1.08 19.16
CA PRO A 154 0.53 -2.03 18.81
C PRO A 154 -0.78 -1.34 18.42
N ARG A 155 -1.15 -0.25 19.11
CA ARG A 155 -2.37 0.52 18.79
C ARG A 155 -2.26 1.27 17.46
N LEU A 156 -1.07 1.79 17.13
CA LEU A 156 -0.83 2.37 15.80
C LEU A 156 -0.93 1.31 14.70
N ARG A 157 -0.44 0.09 14.95
CA ARG A 157 -0.61 -1.03 14.01
C ARG A 157 -2.08 -1.41 13.78
N GLU A 158 -2.94 -1.23 14.77
CA GLU A 158 -4.38 -1.43 14.58
C GLU A 158 -4.98 -0.39 13.63
N LEU A 159 -4.50 0.87 13.68
CA LEU A 159 -4.91 1.91 12.73
C LEU A 159 -4.41 1.62 11.30
N GLU A 160 -3.19 1.08 11.17
CA GLU A 160 -2.64 0.64 9.88
C GLU A 160 -3.48 -0.48 9.25
N GLU A 161 -4.03 -1.41 10.05
CA GLU A 161 -4.96 -2.43 9.53
C GLU A 161 -6.27 -1.82 8.98
N GLU A 162 -6.73 -0.71 9.55
CA GLU A 162 -7.96 -0.04 9.16
C GLU A 162 -7.80 0.88 7.94
N ASP A 163 -6.63 1.51 7.80
CA ASP A 163 -6.29 2.41 6.69
C ASP A 163 -5.13 1.84 5.86
N PRO A 164 -5.41 1.22 4.70
CA PRO A 164 -4.36 0.66 3.83
C PRO A 164 -3.43 1.71 3.22
N MET A 165 -3.74 3.01 3.36
CA MET A 165 -2.91 4.14 2.91
C MET A 165 -1.99 4.66 4.02
N LEU A 166 -2.05 4.07 5.22
CA LEU A 166 -1.22 4.37 6.36
C LEU A 166 -0.18 3.26 6.53
N ARG A 167 1.06 3.63 6.75
CA ARG A 167 2.13 2.68 7.06
C ARG A 167 2.91 3.15 8.28
N ILE A 168 3.06 2.27 9.25
CA ILE A 168 3.79 2.52 10.50
C ILE A 168 5.13 1.81 10.43
N VAL A 169 6.23 2.58 10.51
CA VAL A 169 7.59 2.04 10.49
C VAL A 169 8.25 2.30 11.85
N TRP A 170 8.66 1.22 12.49
CA TRP A 170 9.46 1.30 13.72
C TRP A 170 10.95 1.24 13.40
N ASP A 171 11.66 2.37 13.55
CA ASP A 171 13.10 2.41 13.42
C ASP A 171 13.76 1.99 14.75
N LYS A 172 14.21 0.74 14.79
CA LYS A 172 14.88 0.17 15.97
C LYS A 172 16.23 0.80 16.27
N ARG A 173 16.90 1.43 15.28
CA ARG A 173 18.23 2.00 15.46
C ARG A 173 18.17 3.33 16.21
N HIS A 174 17.18 4.13 15.87
CA HIS A 174 16.99 5.46 16.47
C HIS A 174 15.93 5.46 17.57
N GLY A 175 15.15 4.37 17.71
CA GLY A 175 14.05 4.31 18.68
C GLY A 175 12.88 5.23 18.29
N GLU A 176 12.64 5.40 16.99
CA GLU A 176 11.67 6.34 16.44
C GLU A 176 10.52 5.64 15.74
N ILE A 177 9.32 6.20 15.85
CA ILE A 177 8.15 5.78 15.06
C ILE A 177 8.02 6.72 13.88
N HIS A 178 8.07 6.17 12.68
CA HIS A 178 7.79 6.89 11.44
C HIS A 178 6.44 6.47 10.89
N VAL A 179 5.68 7.47 10.43
CA VAL A 179 4.36 7.29 9.85
C VAL A 179 4.41 7.72 8.39
N GLN A 180 4.12 6.80 7.49
CA GLN A 180 4.06 7.09 6.07
C GLN A 180 2.59 7.24 5.64
N LEU A 181 2.29 8.30 4.92
CA LEU A 181 0.94 8.67 4.50
C LEU A 181 0.95 9.53 3.23
N MET A 182 -0.23 9.83 2.69
CA MET A 182 -0.37 10.53 1.41
C MET A 182 -0.32 12.05 1.53
N GLY A 183 -0.68 12.62 2.68
CA GLY A 183 -0.75 14.08 2.81
C GLY A 183 -1.22 14.60 4.17
N LYS A 184 -1.22 15.93 4.30
CA LYS A 184 -1.51 16.65 5.56
C LYS A 184 -2.90 16.36 6.12
N ILE A 185 -3.92 16.19 5.27
CA ILE A 185 -5.29 15.89 5.73
C ILE A 185 -5.33 14.53 6.45
N GLN A 186 -4.65 13.52 5.90
CA GLN A 186 -4.56 12.20 6.54
C GLN A 186 -3.81 12.29 7.88
N LEU A 187 -2.79 13.17 7.97
CA LEU A 187 -2.06 13.43 9.21
C LEU A 187 -2.96 14.02 10.31
N GLU A 188 -3.81 14.99 9.96
CA GLU A 188 -4.78 15.59 10.89
C GLU A 188 -5.79 14.56 11.39
N VAL A 189 -6.33 13.74 10.49
CA VAL A 189 -7.24 12.63 10.83
C VAL A 189 -6.56 11.63 11.75
N LEU A 190 -5.32 11.22 11.44
CA LEU A 190 -4.54 10.31 12.27
C LEU A 190 -4.28 10.88 13.66
N THR A 191 -3.93 12.16 13.75
CA THR A 191 -3.74 12.86 15.04
C THR A 191 -5.00 12.78 15.91
N ALA A 192 -6.16 13.05 15.30
CA ALA A 192 -7.46 12.95 15.99
C ALA A 192 -7.76 11.51 16.46
N TYR A 193 -7.49 10.50 15.61
CA TYR A 193 -7.69 9.10 15.98
C TYR A 193 -6.76 8.63 17.10
N ILE A 194 -5.50 9.07 17.10
CA ILE A 194 -4.56 8.73 18.19
C ILE A 194 -5.05 9.36 19.50
N ALA A 195 -5.51 10.62 19.47
CA ALA A 195 -6.04 11.27 20.64
C ALA A 195 -7.31 10.57 21.16
N GLU A 196 -8.25 10.21 20.28
CA GLU A 196 -9.50 9.54 20.64
C GLU A 196 -9.29 8.13 21.19
N ARG A 197 -8.48 7.30 20.48
CA ARG A 197 -8.35 5.88 20.80
C ARG A 197 -7.24 5.55 21.79
N CYS A 198 -6.16 6.33 21.77
CA CYS A 198 -5.01 6.11 22.66
C CYS A 198 -5.00 7.05 23.85
N GLY A 199 -5.78 8.13 23.82
CA GLY A 199 -5.75 9.17 24.86
C GLY A 199 -4.44 9.96 24.88
N LEU A 200 -3.70 9.99 23.73
CA LEU A 200 -2.38 10.59 23.63
C LEU A 200 -2.40 11.79 22.70
N THR A 201 -1.81 12.89 23.14
CA THR A 201 -1.52 14.04 22.28
C THR A 201 -0.12 13.86 21.69
N VAL A 202 -0.06 13.56 20.38
CA VAL A 202 1.18 13.36 19.66
C VAL A 202 1.52 14.58 18.80
N SER A 203 2.81 14.74 18.45
CA SER A 203 3.25 15.73 17.48
C SER A 203 4.01 15.02 16.33
N PHE A 204 4.05 15.69 15.20
CA PHE A 204 4.76 15.23 14.02
C PHE A 204 5.76 16.29 13.57
N ASP A 205 6.88 15.86 12.98
CA ASP A 205 7.84 16.76 12.36
C ASP A 205 7.29 17.37 11.04
N GLU A 206 8.12 18.11 10.31
CA GLU A 206 7.74 18.71 9.02
C GLU A 206 7.46 17.69 7.91
N GLY A 207 7.87 16.46 8.12
CA GLY A 207 7.74 15.37 7.16
C GLY A 207 8.78 15.43 6.04
N SER A 208 9.13 14.27 5.54
CA SER A 208 10.06 14.07 4.44
C SER A 208 9.47 13.15 3.37
N VAL A 209 10.10 13.12 2.20
CA VAL A 209 9.72 12.24 1.10
C VAL A 209 10.22 10.82 1.38
N VAL A 210 9.43 9.81 1.03
CA VAL A 210 9.84 8.41 1.12
C VAL A 210 10.71 8.09 -0.08
N TYR A 211 12.01 7.95 0.14
CA TYR A 211 12.97 7.52 -0.87
C TYR A 211 12.99 5.99 -1.00
N ARG A 212 13.46 5.51 -2.14
CA ARG A 212 13.84 4.11 -2.39
C ARG A 212 15.26 4.05 -2.93
N GLU A 213 15.86 2.86 -2.94
CA GLU A 213 17.17 2.64 -3.54
C GLU A 213 17.10 1.50 -4.54
N THR A 214 17.97 1.55 -5.55
CA THR A 214 18.19 0.47 -6.51
C THR A 214 19.66 0.40 -6.88
N ILE A 215 20.01 -0.46 -7.82
CA ILE A 215 21.37 -0.62 -8.32
C ILE A 215 21.43 -0.35 -9.82
N ALA A 216 22.56 0.17 -10.30
CA ALA A 216 22.79 0.43 -11.72
C ALA A 216 23.54 -0.71 -12.42
N ASN A 217 24.29 -1.55 -11.70
CA ASN A 217 25.11 -2.62 -12.22
C ASN A 217 24.78 -3.98 -11.60
N SER A 218 25.19 -5.06 -12.27
CA SER A 218 25.05 -6.41 -11.74
C SER A 218 26.23 -6.76 -10.84
N VAL A 219 25.96 -7.36 -9.68
CA VAL A 219 26.96 -7.75 -8.68
C VAL A 219 26.66 -9.11 -8.09
N LEU A 220 27.69 -9.81 -7.62
CA LEU A 220 27.56 -11.07 -6.91
C LEU A 220 27.67 -10.82 -5.40
N GLY A 221 26.59 -11.10 -4.68
CA GLY A 221 26.54 -11.03 -3.23
C GLY A 221 26.85 -12.38 -2.59
N LEU A 222 27.79 -12.42 -1.67
CA LEU A 222 28.25 -13.62 -0.96
C LEU A 222 27.81 -13.57 0.50
N GLY A 223 27.12 -14.61 0.95
CA GLY A 223 26.70 -14.77 2.32
C GLY A 223 27.15 -16.10 2.89
N HIS A 224 28.02 -16.04 3.87
CA HIS A 224 28.54 -17.19 4.59
C HIS A 224 28.20 -17.07 6.08
N PHE A 225 27.68 -18.18 6.67
CA PHE A 225 27.31 -18.26 8.06
C PHE A 225 27.83 -19.59 8.63
N GLU A 226 28.86 -19.53 9.45
CA GLU A 226 29.54 -20.70 10.02
C GLU A 226 29.96 -20.47 11.49
N PRO A 227 29.03 -20.20 12.43
CA PRO A 227 29.34 -20.29 13.84
C PRO A 227 29.39 -21.78 14.26
N LEU A 228 29.88 -22.04 15.49
CA LEU A 228 30.01 -23.40 16.01
C LEU A 228 28.75 -24.25 15.81
N ARG A 229 28.89 -25.37 15.07
CA ARG A 229 27.80 -26.29 14.70
C ARG A 229 26.70 -25.74 13.78
N HIS A 230 26.97 -24.68 13.06
CA HIS A 230 26.09 -24.12 12.05
C HIS A 230 26.83 -23.91 10.75
N TYR A 231 26.17 -24.07 9.60
CA TYR A 231 26.77 -23.82 8.30
C TYR A 231 25.70 -23.49 7.25
N ALA A 232 25.83 -22.36 6.58
CA ALA A 232 25.11 -22.07 5.36
C ALA A 232 25.89 -21.10 4.46
N GLU A 233 25.87 -21.36 3.15
CA GLU A 233 26.43 -20.47 2.14
C GLU A 233 25.36 -20.15 1.10
N VAL A 234 25.28 -18.88 0.71
CA VAL A 234 24.34 -18.36 -0.29
C VAL A 234 25.09 -17.38 -1.18
N GLN A 235 24.99 -17.57 -2.50
CA GLN A 235 25.50 -16.66 -3.50
C GLN A 235 24.33 -16.15 -4.33
N LEU A 236 24.11 -14.83 -4.31
CA LEU A 236 23.04 -14.17 -5.03
C LEU A 236 23.62 -13.24 -6.09
N LEU A 237 23.22 -13.42 -7.33
CA LEU A 237 23.44 -12.44 -8.38
C LEU A 237 22.35 -11.38 -8.26
N LEU A 238 22.74 -10.13 -7.96
CA LEU A 238 21.89 -8.96 -7.88
C LEU A 238 21.95 -8.26 -9.24
N GLN A 239 20.80 -8.04 -9.87
CA GLN A 239 20.71 -7.39 -11.18
C GLN A 239 19.64 -6.30 -11.15
N PRO A 240 19.91 -5.13 -11.80
CA PRO A 240 18.90 -4.09 -11.92
C PRO A 240 17.73 -4.55 -12.81
N LEU A 241 16.54 -4.11 -12.50
CA LEU A 241 15.33 -4.32 -13.29
C LEU A 241 14.77 -2.97 -13.78
N PRO A 242 13.90 -2.99 -14.81
CA PRO A 242 13.16 -1.81 -15.22
C PRO A 242 12.35 -1.21 -14.06
N ARG A 243 12.15 0.11 -14.07
CA ARG A 243 11.41 0.83 -13.03
C ARG A 243 10.00 0.26 -12.85
N GLY A 244 9.56 0.19 -11.59
CA GLY A 244 8.26 -0.40 -11.22
C GLY A 244 8.21 -1.94 -11.24
N SER A 245 9.34 -2.62 -11.46
CA SER A 245 9.41 -4.08 -11.45
C SER A 245 9.39 -4.68 -10.04
N GLY A 246 9.71 -3.89 -9.02
CA GLY A 246 9.84 -4.33 -7.65
C GLY A 246 10.99 -5.32 -7.42
N VAL A 247 10.86 -6.16 -6.41
CA VAL A 247 11.84 -7.19 -6.09
C VAL A 247 11.42 -8.52 -6.73
N ARG A 248 12.36 -9.19 -7.42
CA ARG A 248 12.13 -10.51 -8.02
C ARG A 248 13.16 -11.53 -7.54
N PHE A 249 12.79 -12.79 -7.57
CA PHE A 249 13.67 -13.90 -7.23
C PHE A 249 13.64 -14.97 -8.32
N ALA A 250 14.82 -15.50 -8.64
CA ALA A 250 15.01 -16.66 -9.47
C ALA A 250 16.07 -17.60 -8.84
N SER A 251 16.13 -18.85 -9.27
CA SER A 251 17.16 -19.78 -8.86
C SER A 251 17.67 -20.54 -10.08
N ASP A 252 18.98 -20.50 -10.28
CA ASP A 252 19.70 -21.26 -11.30
C ASP A 252 20.42 -22.47 -10.71
N VAL A 253 20.22 -22.74 -9.39
CA VAL A 253 20.88 -23.84 -8.70
C VAL A 253 20.09 -25.14 -8.90
N PRO A 254 20.72 -26.20 -9.43
CA PRO A 254 20.09 -27.51 -9.52
C PRO A 254 19.74 -28.08 -8.15
N THR A 255 18.66 -28.87 -8.09
CA THR A 255 18.15 -29.44 -6.82
C THR A 255 19.04 -30.52 -6.20
N ASP A 256 19.95 -31.11 -6.99
CA ASP A 256 20.97 -32.04 -6.52
C ASP A 256 22.14 -31.34 -5.82
N LEU A 257 22.40 -30.08 -6.13
CA LEU A 257 23.39 -29.23 -5.43
C LEU A 257 22.85 -28.56 -4.17
N LEU A 258 21.60 -28.09 -4.23
CA LEU A 258 20.91 -27.52 -3.08
C LEU A 258 19.43 -27.92 -3.13
N ASP A 259 18.98 -28.65 -2.10
CA ASP A 259 17.60 -29.12 -2.01
C ASP A 259 16.57 -27.99 -2.20
N LEU A 260 15.47 -28.30 -2.88
CA LEU A 260 14.42 -27.34 -3.21
C LEU A 260 13.81 -26.63 -1.99
N ASN A 261 13.79 -27.31 -0.82
CA ASN A 261 13.28 -26.71 0.40
C ASN A 261 14.19 -25.58 0.87
N TRP A 262 15.51 -25.73 0.74
CA TRP A 262 16.46 -24.67 1.05
C TRP A 262 16.34 -23.49 0.08
N GLN A 263 16.16 -23.77 -1.22
CA GLN A 263 15.95 -22.71 -2.21
C GLN A 263 14.65 -21.92 -1.93
N ARG A 264 13.57 -22.61 -1.56
CA ARG A 264 12.30 -21.97 -1.15
C ARG A 264 12.47 -21.14 0.13
N LEU A 265 13.25 -21.64 1.07
CA LEU A 265 13.53 -20.93 2.31
C LEU A 265 14.35 -19.65 2.05
N ILE A 266 15.37 -19.70 1.19
CA ILE A 266 16.12 -18.53 0.75
C ILE A 266 15.17 -17.49 0.12
N ARG A 267 14.28 -17.94 -0.79
CA ARG A 267 13.24 -17.07 -1.37
C ARG A 267 12.39 -16.42 -0.29
N SER A 268 11.90 -17.19 0.68
CA SER A 268 11.10 -16.64 1.79
C SER A 268 11.87 -15.57 2.57
N HIS A 269 13.16 -15.76 2.81
CA HIS A 269 13.99 -14.78 3.53
C HIS A 269 14.25 -13.49 2.74
N ILE A 270 14.18 -13.54 1.40
CA ILE A 270 14.25 -12.33 0.56
C ILE A 270 12.97 -11.50 0.71
N PHE A 271 11.80 -12.15 0.82
CA PHE A 271 10.51 -11.46 0.85
C PHE A 271 9.94 -11.23 2.26
N GLU A 272 10.49 -11.86 3.32
CA GLU A 272 9.95 -11.71 4.67
C GLU A 272 10.14 -10.33 5.28
N ARG A 273 10.98 -9.49 4.68
CA ARG A 273 11.21 -8.10 5.10
C ARG A 273 11.68 -7.23 3.93
N GLU A 274 11.54 -5.94 4.07
CA GLU A 274 12.21 -4.97 3.19
C GLU A 274 13.70 -4.92 3.49
N HIS A 275 14.52 -5.00 2.44
CA HIS A 275 15.97 -4.84 2.53
C HIS A 275 16.33 -3.36 2.36
N CYS A 276 17.19 -2.87 3.24
CA CYS A 276 17.65 -1.48 3.18
C CYS A 276 18.86 -1.35 2.27
N GLY A 277 18.85 -0.31 1.44
CA GLY A 277 19.98 0.11 0.62
C GLY A 277 21.15 0.64 1.44
N VAL A 278 22.17 1.17 0.78
CA VAL A 278 23.43 1.57 1.41
C VAL A 278 23.65 3.09 1.43
N LEU A 279 22.88 3.86 0.65
CA LEU A 279 22.99 5.32 0.59
C LEU A 279 22.30 5.97 1.78
N THR A 280 21.00 5.75 1.91
CA THR A 280 20.15 6.37 2.94
C THR A 280 19.54 5.36 3.90
N GLY A 281 19.66 4.06 3.57
CA GLY A 281 18.95 3.00 4.27
C GLY A 281 17.50 2.85 3.84
N SER A 282 17.10 3.52 2.76
CA SER A 282 15.77 3.38 2.17
C SER A 282 15.55 1.98 1.61
N PRO A 283 14.29 1.50 1.53
CA PRO A 283 13.99 0.18 0.98
C PRO A 283 14.48 0.03 -0.47
N VAL A 284 15.07 -1.13 -0.79
CA VAL A 284 15.48 -1.42 -2.17
C VAL A 284 14.30 -1.85 -3.03
N THR A 285 14.33 -1.48 -4.31
CA THR A 285 13.34 -1.85 -5.32
C THR A 285 14.01 -2.06 -6.67
N ASP A 286 13.28 -2.65 -7.63
CA ASP A 286 13.71 -2.88 -9.01
C ASP A 286 15.02 -3.67 -9.11
N ILE A 287 15.09 -4.74 -8.31
CA ILE A 287 16.23 -5.65 -8.22
C ILE A 287 15.77 -7.09 -8.37
N SER A 288 16.46 -7.86 -9.20
CA SER A 288 16.36 -9.32 -9.25
C SER A 288 17.45 -9.95 -8.40
N PHE A 289 17.07 -10.86 -7.52
CA PHE A 289 17.97 -11.73 -6.78
C PHE A 289 17.93 -13.12 -7.42
N THR A 290 19.01 -13.54 -8.08
CA THR A 290 19.12 -14.89 -8.65
C THR A 290 20.07 -15.71 -7.79
N LEU A 291 19.57 -16.80 -7.23
CA LEU A 291 20.41 -17.76 -6.49
C LEU A 291 21.26 -18.52 -7.49
N VAL A 292 22.58 -18.30 -7.46
CA VAL A 292 23.54 -18.92 -8.40
C VAL A 292 24.36 -20.03 -7.75
N ALA A 293 24.53 -20.00 -6.42
CA ALA A 293 25.11 -21.08 -5.65
C ALA A 293 24.61 -21.07 -4.21
N GLY A 294 24.61 -22.24 -3.58
CA GLY A 294 24.27 -22.38 -2.18
C GLY A 294 24.82 -23.73 -1.67
N ARG A 295 25.16 -23.75 -0.39
CA ARG A 295 25.68 -24.96 0.26
C ARG A 295 25.09 -25.13 1.63
N ALA A 296 24.65 -26.35 1.91
CA ALA A 296 24.20 -26.84 3.20
C ALA A 296 25.13 -27.95 3.72
N HIS A 297 25.19 -28.11 5.02
CA HIS A 297 25.88 -29.25 5.64
C HIS A 297 24.86 -30.18 6.30
N LEU A 298 24.89 -31.48 5.97
CA LEU A 298 23.89 -32.48 6.39
C LEU A 298 23.58 -32.52 7.92
N LYS A 299 24.56 -32.19 8.76
CA LYS A 299 24.43 -32.26 10.22
C LYS A 299 24.42 -30.90 10.93
N HIS A 300 24.74 -29.81 10.19
CA HIS A 300 25.01 -28.50 10.82
C HIS A 300 24.23 -27.37 10.14
N THR A 301 23.28 -27.64 9.27
CA THR A 301 22.45 -26.60 8.67
C THR A 301 21.05 -26.64 9.24
N GLU A 302 20.63 -25.51 9.80
CA GLU A 302 19.28 -25.25 10.24
C GLU A 302 18.65 -24.12 9.41
N GLY A 303 17.32 -23.99 9.46
CA GLY A 303 16.61 -22.95 8.69
C GLY A 303 17.08 -21.52 8.99
N GLY A 304 17.39 -21.24 10.25
CA GLY A 304 17.93 -19.94 10.68
C GLY A 304 19.29 -19.56 10.09
N ASP A 305 20.09 -20.53 9.69
CA ASP A 305 21.42 -20.33 9.12
C ASP A 305 21.29 -19.73 7.71
N PHE A 306 20.36 -20.25 6.91
CA PHE A 306 20.07 -19.69 5.59
C PHE A 306 19.50 -18.29 5.67
N ARG A 307 18.74 -17.94 6.73
CA ARG A 307 18.32 -16.56 6.96
C ARG A 307 19.51 -15.63 7.11
N GLN A 308 20.48 -16.00 7.94
CA GLN A 308 21.68 -15.19 8.16
C GLN A 308 22.55 -15.11 6.90
N ALA A 309 22.75 -16.22 6.22
CA ALA A 309 23.54 -16.26 4.97
C ALA A 309 22.87 -15.40 3.87
N THR A 310 21.55 -15.51 3.69
CA THR A 310 20.79 -14.71 2.71
C THR A 310 20.92 -13.22 2.99
N TYR A 311 20.74 -12.79 4.25
CA TYR A 311 20.87 -11.38 4.61
C TYR A 311 22.27 -10.83 4.40
N ARG A 312 23.30 -11.65 4.69
CA ARG A 312 24.70 -11.29 4.43
C ARG A 312 24.98 -11.18 2.93
N ALA A 313 24.47 -12.10 2.12
CA ALA A 313 24.62 -12.07 0.66
C ALA A 313 24.00 -10.79 0.07
N ILE A 314 22.75 -10.46 0.46
CA ILE A 314 22.09 -9.24 0.02
C ILE A 314 22.88 -8.01 0.45
N ARG A 315 23.24 -7.90 1.72
CA ARG A 315 23.96 -6.72 2.24
C ARG A 315 25.31 -6.55 1.58
N GLN A 316 26.08 -7.62 1.43
CA GLN A 316 27.39 -7.60 0.80
C GLN A 316 27.30 -7.22 -0.68
N GLY A 317 26.31 -7.77 -1.42
CA GLY A 317 26.06 -7.40 -2.82
C GLY A 317 25.70 -5.92 -2.96
N LEU A 318 24.76 -5.40 -2.15
CA LEU A 318 24.39 -3.99 -2.16
C LEU A 318 25.55 -3.04 -1.84
N MET A 319 26.47 -3.45 -0.97
CA MET A 319 27.67 -2.64 -0.65
C MET A 319 28.69 -2.59 -1.80
N GLN A 320 28.66 -3.53 -2.75
CA GLN A 320 29.52 -3.57 -3.92
C GLN A 320 28.89 -2.93 -5.15
N ALA A 321 27.56 -2.83 -5.14
CA ALA A 321 26.81 -2.29 -6.26
C ALA A 321 26.92 -0.75 -6.34
N GLU A 322 26.79 -0.25 -7.56
CA GLU A 322 26.54 1.18 -7.80
C GLU A 322 25.09 1.48 -7.45
N SER A 323 24.89 2.06 -6.27
CA SER A 323 23.58 2.34 -5.73
C SER A 323 23.01 3.64 -6.30
N VAL A 324 21.70 3.65 -6.59
CA VAL A 324 20.95 4.80 -7.10
C VAL A 324 19.82 5.13 -6.13
N LEU A 325 19.75 6.38 -5.69
CA LEU A 325 18.65 6.89 -4.89
C LEU A 325 17.48 7.25 -5.80
N LEU A 326 16.28 6.84 -5.42
CA LEU A 326 15.04 7.08 -6.13
C LEU A 326 14.09 7.94 -5.30
N GLU A 327 13.44 8.90 -5.95
CA GLU A 327 12.37 9.72 -5.38
C GLU A 327 11.03 9.46 -6.09
N PRO A 328 9.88 9.63 -5.39
CA PRO A 328 8.57 9.46 -6.01
C PRO A 328 8.29 10.59 -6.98
N HIS A 329 7.84 10.24 -8.16
CA HIS A 329 7.34 11.13 -9.21
C HIS A 329 5.83 10.98 -9.38
N TYR A 330 5.19 12.08 -9.76
CA TYR A 330 3.77 12.14 -10.05
C TYR A 330 3.53 12.63 -11.47
N ASP A 331 2.63 11.97 -12.18
CA ASP A 331 2.02 12.52 -13.40
C ASP A 331 1.10 13.65 -12.97
N PHE A 332 1.25 14.79 -13.62
CA PHE A 332 0.39 15.93 -13.39
C PHE A 332 -0.44 16.29 -14.62
N CYS A 333 -1.63 16.79 -14.37
CA CYS A 333 -2.48 17.48 -15.35
C CYS A 333 -2.80 18.85 -14.75
N LEU A 334 -2.20 19.88 -15.30
CA LEU A 334 -2.32 21.26 -14.86
C LEU A 334 -3.08 22.09 -15.88
N GLU A 335 -4.28 22.55 -15.54
CA GLU A 335 -5.08 23.47 -16.32
C GLU A 335 -4.83 24.89 -15.83
N VAL A 336 -4.40 25.79 -16.71
CA VAL A 336 -4.16 27.19 -16.38
C VAL A 336 -4.66 28.12 -17.52
N PRO A 337 -5.02 29.38 -17.20
CA PRO A 337 -5.28 30.40 -18.23
C PRO A 337 -4.06 30.58 -19.14
N ALA A 338 -4.30 30.88 -20.44
CA ALA A 338 -3.24 31.00 -21.43
C ALA A 338 -2.13 32.00 -21.03
N GLU A 339 -2.50 33.07 -20.33
CA GLU A 339 -1.58 34.07 -19.79
C GLU A 339 -0.61 33.54 -18.71
N CYS A 340 -0.96 32.42 -18.05
CA CYS A 340 -0.19 31.84 -16.96
C CYS A 340 0.73 30.69 -17.42
N VAL A 341 0.64 30.23 -18.66
CA VAL A 341 1.36 29.06 -19.19
C VAL A 341 2.87 29.18 -19.04
N GLY A 342 3.44 30.34 -19.39
CA GLY A 342 4.89 30.55 -19.31
C GLY A 342 5.43 30.38 -17.88
N ARG A 343 4.72 30.93 -16.90
CA ARG A 343 5.05 30.77 -15.49
C ARG A 343 4.95 29.30 -15.06
N ALA A 344 3.82 28.66 -15.36
CA ALA A 344 3.59 27.27 -15.02
C ALA A 344 4.68 26.34 -15.57
N MET A 345 5.06 26.50 -16.84
CA MET A 345 6.14 25.75 -17.47
C MET A 345 7.49 25.97 -16.76
N THR A 346 7.82 27.23 -16.45
CA THR A 346 9.05 27.56 -15.74
C THR A 346 9.07 26.94 -14.34
N ASP A 347 7.97 27.04 -13.59
CA ASP A 347 7.87 26.46 -12.26
C ASP A 347 8.05 24.93 -12.30
N LEU A 348 7.37 24.23 -13.22
CA LEU A 348 7.47 22.77 -13.39
C LEU A 348 8.88 22.33 -13.80
N GLN A 349 9.54 23.08 -14.70
CA GLN A 349 10.92 22.81 -15.10
C GLN A 349 11.91 23.02 -13.95
N ASN A 350 11.72 24.09 -13.16
CA ASN A 350 12.56 24.35 -11.96
C ASN A 350 12.40 23.28 -10.89
N MET A 351 11.22 22.66 -10.79
CA MET A 351 10.98 21.50 -9.91
C MET A 351 11.62 20.22 -10.42
N GLY A 352 12.22 20.24 -11.61
CA GLY A 352 12.78 19.05 -12.23
C GLY A 352 11.78 18.22 -13.01
N GLY A 353 10.60 18.74 -13.30
CA GLY A 353 9.58 18.05 -14.07
C GLY A 353 9.88 17.97 -15.56
N SER A 354 9.33 16.95 -16.20
CA SER A 354 9.19 16.83 -17.65
C SER A 354 7.79 17.29 -18.04
N VAL A 355 7.70 18.22 -19.00
CA VAL A 355 6.42 18.78 -19.47
C VAL A 355 6.23 18.39 -20.92
N ASP A 356 5.09 17.79 -21.23
CA ASP A 356 4.69 17.46 -22.60
C ASP A 356 4.29 18.72 -23.39
N ALA A 357 4.02 18.54 -24.69
CA ALA A 357 3.55 19.64 -25.52
C ALA A 357 2.21 20.19 -24.99
N PRO A 358 2.10 21.54 -24.74
CA PRO A 358 0.89 22.13 -24.21
C PRO A 358 -0.30 21.95 -25.16
N ALA A 359 -1.48 21.61 -24.62
CA ALA A 359 -2.73 21.58 -25.37
C ALA A 359 -3.58 22.78 -24.97
N SER A 360 -3.90 23.67 -25.95
CA SER A 360 -4.66 24.90 -25.69
C SER A 360 -5.96 24.94 -26.51
N ASP A 361 -7.05 25.38 -25.87
CA ASP A 361 -8.34 25.69 -26.52
C ASP A 361 -8.53 27.20 -26.79
N GLY A 362 -7.52 28.03 -26.51
CA GLY A 362 -7.51 29.48 -26.70
C GLY A 362 -7.70 30.28 -25.41
N GLU A 363 -8.50 29.83 -24.45
CA GLU A 363 -8.68 30.46 -23.14
C GLU A 363 -7.90 29.76 -22.05
N THR A 364 -7.89 28.42 -22.10
CA THR A 364 -7.25 27.56 -21.13
C THR A 364 -6.19 26.69 -21.81
N THR A 365 -5.12 26.43 -21.14
CA THR A 365 -4.07 25.49 -21.57
C THR A 365 -3.89 24.39 -20.56
N VAL A 366 -3.83 23.17 -21.07
CA VAL A 366 -3.54 21.97 -20.30
C VAL A 366 -2.07 21.60 -20.48
N LEU A 367 -1.35 21.49 -19.39
CA LEU A 367 0.01 21.01 -19.30
C LEU A 367 0.00 19.62 -18.64
N THR A 368 0.58 18.64 -19.32
CA THR A 368 0.77 17.28 -18.78
C THR A 368 2.25 16.97 -18.69
N GLY A 369 2.58 15.96 -17.89
CA GLY A 369 3.94 15.50 -17.70
C GLY A 369 4.11 14.84 -16.34
N HIS A 370 5.37 14.67 -15.92
CA HIS A 370 5.67 14.13 -14.59
C HIS A 370 6.72 15.00 -13.89
N ALA A 371 6.66 15.04 -12.57
CA ALA A 371 7.60 15.81 -11.76
C ALA A 371 7.81 15.15 -10.38
N PRO A 372 8.96 15.43 -9.70
CA PRO A 372 9.20 15.00 -8.35
C PRO A 372 8.08 15.45 -7.41
N PHE A 373 7.60 14.53 -6.59
CA PHE A 373 6.54 14.81 -5.62
C PHE A 373 6.90 15.98 -4.69
N ALA A 374 8.17 16.08 -4.29
CA ALA A 374 8.65 17.15 -3.41
C ALA A 374 8.33 18.55 -3.93
N GLY A 375 8.44 18.77 -5.25
CA GLY A 375 8.07 20.02 -5.90
C GLY A 375 6.56 20.24 -6.02
N LEU A 376 5.81 19.18 -6.29
CA LEU A 376 4.36 19.27 -6.53
C LEU A 376 3.55 19.37 -5.22
N ARG A 377 4.10 18.94 -4.07
CA ARG A 377 3.40 18.83 -2.78
C ARG A 377 2.62 20.09 -2.37
N ASP A 378 3.23 21.26 -2.52
CA ASP A 378 2.65 22.54 -2.14
C ASP A 378 2.31 23.42 -3.35
N TYR A 379 2.56 22.93 -4.57
CA TYR A 379 2.40 23.69 -5.82
C TYR A 379 0.95 24.06 -6.13
N PHE A 380 -0.02 23.25 -5.67
CA PHE A 380 -1.45 23.58 -5.76
C PHE A 380 -1.76 24.97 -5.19
N THR A 381 -1.17 25.32 -4.04
CA THR A 381 -1.37 26.62 -3.41
C THR A 381 -0.79 27.75 -4.27
N ALA A 382 0.38 27.55 -4.86
CA ALA A 382 1.00 28.50 -5.76
C ALA A 382 0.17 28.72 -7.04
N VAL A 383 -0.32 27.61 -7.64
CA VAL A 383 -1.22 27.65 -8.82
C VAL A 383 -2.47 28.44 -8.51
N ALA A 384 -3.15 28.16 -7.39
CA ALA A 384 -4.35 28.89 -7.00
C ALA A 384 -4.08 30.40 -6.81
N ALA A 385 -2.93 30.76 -6.25
CA ALA A 385 -2.55 32.15 -6.02
C ALA A 385 -2.34 32.93 -7.35
N TYR A 386 -1.48 32.44 -8.25
CA TYR A 386 -1.17 33.21 -9.46
C TYR A 386 -2.24 33.13 -10.57
N THR A 387 -3.10 32.10 -10.51
CA THR A 387 -4.25 32.01 -11.44
C THR A 387 -5.54 32.62 -10.88
N HIS A 388 -5.48 33.23 -9.68
CA HIS A 388 -6.66 33.75 -8.97
C HIS A 388 -7.78 32.71 -8.82
N GLY A 389 -7.39 31.44 -8.50
CA GLY A 389 -8.30 30.32 -8.31
C GLY A 389 -8.85 29.69 -9.59
N ARG A 390 -8.41 30.12 -10.78
CA ARG A 390 -8.84 29.56 -12.07
C ARG A 390 -8.03 28.32 -12.48
N GLY A 391 -6.84 28.11 -11.89
CA GLY A 391 -5.99 26.94 -12.17
C GLY A 391 -6.47 25.69 -11.45
N ARG A 392 -6.26 24.53 -12.08
CA ARG A 392 -6.55 23.22 -11.51
C ARG A 392 -5.35 22.30 -11.68
N LEU A 393 -4.91 21.67 -10.60
CA LEU A 393 -3.84 20.68 -10.62
C LEU A 393 -4.41 19.34 -10.17
N ALA A 394 -4.29 18.33 -11.01
CA ALA A 394 -4.56 16.93 -10.67
C ALA A 394 -3.25 16.14 -10.78
N CYS A 395 -3.00 15.27 -9.80
CA CYS A 395 -1.80 14.44 -9.78
C CYS A 395 -2.16 12.97 -9.56
N THR A 396 -1.43 12.08 -10.25
CA THR A 396 -1.50 10.64 -10.07
C THR A 396 -0.09 10.08 -9.90
N VAL A 397 0.05 8.95 -9.24
CA VAL A 397 1.37 8.34 -9.00
C VAL A 397 1.98 7.90 -10.34
N HIS A 398 3.16 8.39 -10.67
CA HIS A 398 3.97 7.94 -11.81
C HIS A 398 4.82 6.72 -11.43
N GLY A 399 5.53 6.81 -10.30
CA GLY A 399 6.45 5.79 -9.82
C GLY A 399 7.67 6.42 -9.14
N TYR A 400 8.78 5.69 -9.15
CA TYR A 400 10.04 6.14 -8.58
C TYR A 400 11.08 6.35 -9.68
N GLU A 401 11.68 7.52 -9.72
CA GLU A 401 12.73 7.89 -10.67
C GLU A 401 14.01 8.30 -9.93
N PRO A 402 15.20 8.22 -10.59
CA PRO A 402 16.44 8.64 -9.97
C PRO A 402 16.39 10.11 -9.52
N CYS A 403 16.84 10.35 -8.29
CA CYS A 403 17.06 11.72 -7.82
C CYS A 403 18.01 12.45 -8.75
N ARG A 404 17.75 13.72 -9.01
CA ARG A 404 18.71 14.58 -9.71
C ARG A 404 19.87 14.91 -8.75
N GLU A 405 21.09 14.91 -9.30
CA GLU A 405 22.28 15.34 -8.59
C GLU A 405 22.25 16.84 -8.23
#